data_d803796cec9931f36d47a30e2c9f4200
#
_entry.id   d803796cec9931f36d47a30e2c9f4200
#
_cell.length_a   1.000
_cell.length_b   1.000
_cell.length_c   1.000
_cell.angle_alpha   90.00
_cell.angle_beta   90.00
_cell.angle_gamma   90.00
#
_symmetry.space_group_name_H-M   'P 1'
#
loop_
_entity.id
_entity.type
_entity.pdbx_description
1 polymer ?
#
loop_
_entity_poly.entity_id
_entity_poly.type
_entity_poly.pdbx_seq_one_letter_code
_entity_poly.pdbx_strand_id
1 'polypeptide(L)'
;FSCIVGASKSRKTFFKSMIEAGYIGGSSNILNPSIKGHNSKDKFVISFDTEQSQYHTQRVQRRVLEMVGANYDLYKTFSLRQYNPKERFDFIDWVVFESDFKDNIGLMSIDGYVDLVTDFNNLEQATGLTEKLLQWTAKGKMHCTGILHKNFGTAKPVGHVGSSVLKKAETVVFVEKNENETIAKCEYSRNIPFEPITFDVNKDWLPYETDNNYSITDQTWLK
;
A
#
# COMPACT_ATOMS: atom_id res chain seq x y z
N PHE A 1 3.91 10.24 -2.09
CA PHE A 1 3.70 8.80 -1.90
C PHE A 1 3.59 8.44 -0.43
N SER A 2 3.02 7.27 -0.13
CA SER A 2 2.91 6.71 1.22
C SER A 2 3.52 5.32 1.30
N CYS A 3 3.71 4.80 2.51
CA CYS A 3 4.11 3.42 2.69
C CYS A 3 3.39 2.74 3.87
N ILE A 4 3.16 1.45 3.72
CA ILE A 4 2.56 0.55 4.70
C ILE A 4 3.67 -0.34 5.25
N VAL A 5 3.93 -0.25 6.53
CA VAL A 5 5.02 -0.96 7.21
C VAL A 5 4.44 -1.98 8.19
N GLY A 6 5.04 -3.15 8.29
CA GLY A 6 4.64 -4.13 9.29
C GLY A 6 5.43 -5.42 9.19
N ALA A 7 5.31 -6.25 10.21
CA ALA A 7 5.93 -7.58 10.23
C ALA A 7 5.40 -8.49 9.11
N SER A 8 6.10 -9.57 8.81
CA SER A 8 5.55 -10.61 7.93
C SER A 8 4.22 -11.11 8.50
N LYS A 9 3.25 -11.35 7.63
CA LYS A 9 1.90 -11.84 7.98
C LYS A 9 1.07 -10.90 8.88
N SER A 10 1.42 -9.61 8.98
CA SER A 10 0.65 -8.61 9.75
C SER A 10 -0.57 -8.07 9.00
N ARG A 11 -1.02 -8.71 7.92
CA ARG A 11 -2.17 -8.29 7.11
C ARG A 11 -1.97 -6.99 6.30
N LYS A 12 -0.74 -6.58 6.00
CA LYS A 12 -0.44 -5.38 5.17
C LYS A 12 -1.15 -5.39 3.81
N THR A 13 -1.13 -6.52 3.12
CA THR A 13 -1.82 -6.68 1.82
C THR A 13 -3.34 -6.55 1.94
N PHE A 14 -3.94 -6.91 3.10
CA PHE A 14 -5.35 -6.63 3.36
C PHE A 14 -5.59 -5.14 3.51
N PHE A 15 -4.76 -4.43 4.27
CA PHE A 15 -4.86 -2.98 4.41
C PHE A 15 -4.65 -2.25 3.07
N LYS A 16 -3.69 -2.71 2.24
CA LYS A 16 -3.52 -2.23 0.87
C LYS A 16 -4.81 -2.42 0.05
N SER A 17 -5.47 -3.58 0.16
CA SER A 17 -6.76 -3.82 -0.52
C SER A 17 -7.87 -2.86 -0.05
N MET A 18 -7.90 -2.51 1.25
CA MET A 18 -8.84 -1.51 1.78
C MET A 18 -8.60 -0.13 1.15
N ILE A 19 -7.34 0.28 0.99
CA ILE A 19 -6.98 1.55 0.33
C ILE A 19 -7.41 1.53 -1.15
N GLU A 20 -7.11 0.47 -1.89
CA GLU A 20 -7.47 0.33 -3.30
C GLU A 20 -9.00 0.37 -3.49
N ALA A 21 -9.73 -0.43 -2.69
CA ALA A 21 -11.18 -0.47 -2.74
C ALA A 21 -11.81 0.85 -2.29
N GLY A 22 -11.30 1.46 -1.22
CA GLY A 22 -11.77 2.76 -0.73
C GLY A 22 -11.53 3.87 -1.75
N TYR A 23 -10.42 3.85 -2.49
CA TYR A 23 -10.18 4.79 -3.59
C TYR A 23 -11.18 4.62 -4.72
N ILE A 24 -11.53 3.39 -5.10
CA ILE A 24 -12.56 3.10 -6.13
C ILE A 24 -13.95 3.49 -5.60
N GLY A 25 -14.26 3.21 -4.35
CA GLY A 25 -15.53 3.55 -3.71
C GLY A 25 -16.53 2.39 -3.67
N GLY A 26 -17.77 2.64 -4.08
CA GLY A 26 -18.83 1.64 -4.04
C GLY A 26 -19.15 1.16 -2.62
N SER A 27 -19.46 -0.12 -2.48
CA SER A 27 -19.79 -0.76 -1.18
C SER A 27 -18.62 -0.81 -0.20
N SER A 28 -17.39 -0.53 -0.66
CA SER A 28 -16.20 -0.48 0.21
C SER A 28 -16.35 0.55 1.34
N ASN A 29 -17.04 1.66 1.09
CA ASN A 29 -17.29 2.68 2.10
C ASN A 29 -18.20 2.21 3.25
N ILE A 30 -18.94 1.10 3.08
CA ILE A 30 -19.76 0.48 4.12
C ILE A 30 -18.88 -0.41 5.02
N LEU A 31 -17.99 -1.19 4.41
CA LEU A 31 -17.09 -2.08 5.14
C LEU A 31 -15.98 -1.31 5.86
N ASN A 32 -15.52 -0.21 5.25
CA ASN A 32 -14.36 0.55 5.68
C ASN A 32 -14.65 2.06 5.62
N PRO A 33 -15.51 2.58 6.52
CA PRO A 33 -16.00 3.95 6.46
C PRO A 33 -14.93 5.01 6.68
N SER A 34 -13.82 4.66 7.34
CA SER A 34 -12.70 5.58 7.59
C SER A 34 -11.79 5.76 6.37
N ILE A 35 -11.84 4.82 5.39
CA ILE A 35 -11.00 4.87 4.20
C ILE A 35 -11.82 5.35 3.01
N LYS A 36 -11.67 6.64 2.68
CA LYS A 36 -12.39 7.27 1.57
C LYS A 36 -11.41 7.80 0.54
N GLY A 37 -11.60 7.38 -0.70
CA GLY A 37 -10.84 7.89 -1.83
C GLY A 37 -11.59 8.98 -2.61
N HIS A 38 -10.89 9.58 -3.56
CA HIS A 38 -11.42 10.65 -4.40
C HIS A 38 -11.28 10.31 -5.89
N ASN A 39 -11.81 9.16 -6.30
CA ASN A 39 -11.77 8.72 -7.70
C ASN A 39 -12.92 9.36 -8.53
N SER A 40 -13.08 10.67 -8.43
CA SER A 40 -14.16 11.41 -9.10
C SER A 40 -14.02 11.50 -10.63
N LYS A 41 -12.92 11.02 -11.20
CA LYS A 41 -12.61 11.13 -12.64
C LYS A 41 -12.39 9.78 -13.30
N ASP A 42 -12.84 8.70 -12.68
CA ASP A 42 -12.68 7.32 -13.18
C ASP A 42 -11.26 7.03 -13.65
N LYS A 43 -10.30 7.26 -12.77
CA LYS A 43 -8.90 7.01 -13.05
C LYS A 43 -8.53 5.56 -12.81
N PHE A 44 -7.49 5.10 -13.50
CA PHE A 44 -6.92 3.77 -13.26
C PHE A 44 -6.42 3.62 -11.81
N VAL A 45 -6.70 2.46 -11.26
CA VAL A 45 -6.05 1.93 -10.06
C VAL A 45 -5.16 0.79 -10.49
N ILE A 46 -3.86 0.90 -10.29
CA ILE A 46 -2.89 -0.09 -10.75
C ILE A 46 -2.17 -0.71 -9.56
N SER A 47 -2.24 -2.03 -9.44
CA SER A 47 -1.62 -2.79 -8.37
C SER A 47 -0.53 -3.70 -8.93
N PHE A 48 0.70 -3.57 -8.43
CA PHE A 48 1.83 -4.44 -8.73
C PHE A 48 2.11 -5.35 -7.54
N ASP A 49 2.16 -6.65 -7.80
CA ASP A 49 2.47 -7.68 -6.80
C ASP A 49 3.82 -8.33 -7.17
N THR A 50 4.82 -8.14 -6.32
CA THR A 50 6.18 -8.65 -6.54
C THR A 50 6.49 -9.92 -5.74
N GLU A 51 5.63 -10.28 -4.78
CA GLU A 51 5.87 -11.39 -3.86
C GLU A 51 5.02 -12.62 -4.17
N GLN A 52 3.75 -12.43 -4.51
CA GLN A 52 2.78 -13.51 -4.56
C GLN A 52 2.73 -14.18 -5.93
N SER A 53 2.26 -15.45 -5.96
CA SER A 53 1.98 -16.14 -7.20
C SER A 53 0.79 -15.50 -7.92
N GLN A 54 0.68 -15.71 -9.23
CA GLN A 54 -0.42 -15.21 -10.05
C GLN A 54 -1.80 -15.59 -9.48
N TYR A 55 -1.95 -16.79 -8.93
CA TYR A 55 -3.18 -17.23 -8.28
C TYR A 55 -3.55 -16.33 -7.08
N HIS A 56 -2.58 -16.01 -6.23
CA HIS A 56 -2.81 -15.16 -5.06
C HIS A 56 -3.04 -13.70 -5.46
N THR A 57 -2.34 -13.19 -6.45
CA THR A 57 -2.59 -11.86 -7.02
C THR A 57 -4.03 -11.73 -7.53
N GLN A 58 -4.55 -12.74 -8.23
CA GLN A 58 -5.96 -12.78 -8.64
C GLN A 58 -6.93 -12.78 -7.46
N ARG A 59 -6.60 -13.48 -6.36
CA ARG A 59 -7.43 -13.44 -5.15
C ARG A 59 -7.46 -12.06 -4.51
N VAL A 60 -6.34 -11.34 -4.51
CA VAL A 60 -6.28 -9.94 -4.04
C VAL A 60 -7.16 -9.06 -4.93
N GLN A 61 -7.07 -9.21 -6.26
CA GLN A 61 -7.90 -8.48 -7.20
C GLN A 61 -9.40 -8.72 -6.95
N ARG A 62 -9.82 -9.97 -6.82
CA ARG A 62 -11.22 -10.32 -6.52
C ARG A 62 -11.69 -9.70 -5.22
N ARG A 63 -10.87 -9.78 -4.16
CA ARG A 63 -11.17 -9.15 -2.87
C ARG A 63 -11.49 -7.67 -3.01
N VAL A 64 -10.67 -6.93 -3.76
CA VAL A 64 -10.90 -5.48 -3.97
C VAL A 64 -12.24 -5.25 -4.68
N LEU A 65 -12.52 -5.99 -5.75
CA LEU A 65 -13.78 -5.86 -6.50
C LEU A 65 -15.00 -6.30 -5.68
N GLU A 66 -14.88 -7.34 -4.86
CA GLU A 66 -15.93 -7.76 -3.92
C GLU A 66 -16.21 -6.69 -2.86
N MET A 67 -15.18 -6.02 -2.33
CA MET A 67 -15.37 -4.90 -1.40
C MET A 67 -16.07 -3.72 -2.08
N VAL A 68 -15.72 -3.43 -3.33
CA VAL A 68 -16.39 -2.39 -4.14
C VAL A 68 -17.83 -2.77 -4.47
N GLY A 69 -18.14 -4.06 -4.55
CA GLY A 69 -19.47 -4.59 -4.89
C GLY A 69 -19.82 -4.48 -6.37
N ALA A 70 -18.83 -4.19 -7.23
CA ALA A 70 -19.01 -4.06 -8.67
C ALA A 70 -17.70 -4.34 -9.41
N ASN A 71 -17.81 -4.68 -10.69
CA ASN A 71 -16.65 -4.67 -11.57
C ASN A 71 -16.18 -3.22 -11.80
N TYR A 72 -14.87 -3.05 -11.82
CA TYR A 72 -14.24 -1.77 -12.14
C TYR A 72 -13.16 -2.00 -13.19
N ASP A 73 -13.49 -1.73 -14.45
CA ASP A 73 -12.61 -2.05 -15.58
C ASP A 73 -11.29 -1.28 -15.58
N LEU A 74 -11.20 -0.20 -14.83
CA LEU A 74 -9.99 0.59 -14.65
C LEU A 74 -9.10 0.08 -13.49
N TYR A 75 -9.47 -1.00 -12.83
CA TYR A 75 -8.60 -1.67 -11.86
C TYR A 75 -7.75 -2.72 -12.57
N LYS A 76 -6.44 -2.52 -12.58
CA LYS A 76 -5.46 -3.40 -13.24
C LYS A 76 -4.48 -3.95 -12.23
N THR A 77 -4.22 -5.25 -12.31
CA THR A 77 -3.26 -5.94 -11.44
C THR A 77 -2.19 -6.65 -12.26
N PHE A 78 -0.94 -6.53 -11.85
CA PHE A 78 0.20 -7.15 -12.50
C PHE A 78 0.98 -8.00 -11.50
N SER A 79 1.13 -9.31 -11.80
CA SER A 79 1.97 -10.22 -11.02
C SER A 79 3.39 -10.19 -11.58
N LEU A 80 4.30 -9.64 -10.79
CA LEU A 80 5.69 -9.41 -11.20
C LEU A 80 6.69 -10.36 -10.53
N ARG A 81 6.24 -11.33 -9.74
CA ARG A 81 7.09 -12.24 -8.98
C ARG A 81 8.15 -12.95 -9.81
N GLN A 82 7.81 -13.32 -11.04
CA GLN A 82 8.69 -14.08 -11.91
C GLN A 82 9.84 -13.27 -12.52
N TYR A 83 9.78 -11.95 -12.45
CA TYR A 83 10.76 -11.04 -13.03
C TYR A 83 11.82 -10.64 -12.01
N ASN A 84 13.03 -10.30 -12.48
CA ASN A 84 14.08 -9.77 -11.63
C ASN A 84 13.80 -8.31 -11.21
N PRO A 85 14.51 -7.76 -10.20
CA PRO A 85 14.24 -6.40 -9.71
C PRO A 85 14.31 -5.31 -10.79
N LYS A 86 15.27 -5.41 -11.72
CA LYS A 86 15.40 -4.44 -12.81
C LYS A 86 14.22 -4.51 -13.78
N GLU A 87 13.81 -5.71 -14.18
CA GLU A 87 12.65 -5.91 -15.06
C GLU A 87 11.35 -5.39 -14.41
N ARG A 88 11.17 -5.62 -13.11
CA ARG A 88 10.03 -5.09 -12.34
C ARG A 88 10.02 -3.56 -12.35
N PHE A 89 11.17 -2.97 -12.07
CA PHE A 89 11.34 -1.52 -12.06
C PHE A 89 11.08 -0.91 -13.42
N ASP A 90 11.70 -1.43 -14.48
CA ASP A 90 11.56 -0.96 -15.85
C ASP A 90 10.09 -1.08 -16.33
N PHE A 91 9.42 -2.18 -15.98
CA PHE A 91 8.00 -2.37 -16.31
C PHE A 91 7.09 -1.35 -15.63
N ILE A 92 7.30 -1.08 -14.32
CA ILE A 92 6.53 -0.06 -13.60
C ILE A 92 6.77 1.31 -14.22
N ASP A 93 8.02 1.62 -14.54
CA ASP A 93 8.39 2.90 -15.17
C ASP A 93 7.71 3.08 -16.54
N TRP A 94 7.70 2.03 -17.36
CA TRP A 94 7.00 2.00 -18.62
C TRP A 94 5.48 2.18 -18.44
N VAL A 95 4.87 1.50 -17.47
CA VAL A 95 3.43 1.67 -17.18
C VAL A 95 3.08 3.11 -16.85
N VAL A 96 3.92 3.79 -16.08
CA VAL A 96 3.67 5.17 -15.65
C VAL A 96 3.87 6.18 -16.77
N PHE A 97 4.87 5.99 -17.65
CA PHE A 97 5.28 7.04 -18.58
C PHE A 97 4.99 6.76 -20.05
N GLU A 98 4.80 5.50 -20.43
CA GLU A 98 4.76 5.12 -21.84
C GLU A 98 3.51 4.32 -22.24
N SER A 99 2.88 3.60 -21.28
CA SER A 99 1.71 2.77 -21.55
C SER A 99 0.44 3.59 -21.84
N ASP A 100 -0.60 2.90 -22.29
CA ASP A 100 -1.94 3.49 -22.46
C ASP A 100 -2.59 3.97 -21.16
N PHE A 101 -2.02 3.61 -20.00
CA PHE A 101 -2.48 4.08 -18.67
C PHE A 101 -1.91 5.44 -18.29
N LYS A 102 -0.82 5.87 -18.92
CA LYS A 102 -0.16 7.13 -18.60
C LYS A 102 -1.18 8.29 -18.58
N ASP A 103 -0.90 9.29 -17.78
CA ASP A 103 -1.73 10.48 -17.58
C ASP A 103 -3.13 10.22 -16.98
N ASN A 104 -3.54 8.96 -16.82
CA ASN A 104 -4.83 8.60 -16.26
C ASN A 104 -4.77 7.65 -15.05
N ILE A 105 -3.61 7.48 -14.44
CA ILE A 105 -3.46 6.72 -13.19
C ILE A 105 -3.82 7.64 -12.02
N GLY A 106 -4.69 7.19 -11.14
CA GLY A 106 -5.04 7.92 -9.93
C GLY A 106 -4.36 7.35 -8.68
N LEU A 107 -4.33 6.03 -8.58
CA LEU A 107 -3.67 5.30 -7.50
C LEU A 107 -2.80 4.19 -8.08
N MET A 108 -1.56 4.13 -7.64
CA MET A 108 -0.64 3.03 -7.87
C MET A 108 -0.27 2.38 -6.55
N SER A 109 -0.32 1.06 -6.47
CA SER A 109 0.14 0.33 -5.30
C SER A 109 1.20 -0.71 -5.66
N ILE A 110 2.22 -0.88 -4.79
CA ILE A 110 3.32 -1.82 -4.99
C ILE A 110 3.45 -2.69 -3.75
N ASP A 111 3.22 -3.98 -3.91
CA ASP A 111 3.39 -4.95 -2.81
C ASP A 111 4.81 -5.50 -2.85
N GLY A 112 5.69 -4.75 -2.15
CA GLY A 112 7.11 -4.97 -1.97
C GLY A 112 8.02 -3.92 -2.61
N TYR A 113 8.21 -2.73 -1.98
CA TYR A 113 9.19 -1.74 -2.46
C TYR A 113 10.61 -2.29 -2.52
N VAL A 114 10.98 -3.15 -1.56
CA VAL A 114 12.32 -3.75 -1.50
C VAL A 114 12.64 -4.66 -2.69
N ASP A 115 11.61 -5.21 -3.32
CA ASP A 115 11.76 -6.13 -4.45
C ASP A 115 12.08 -5.44 -5.78
N LEU A 116 12.12 -4.12 -5.78
CA LEU A 116 12.50 -3.29 -6.93
C LEU A 116 14.01 -3.01 -6.98
N VAL A 117 14.76 -3.48 -5.99
CA VAL A 117 16.22 -3.34 -5.91
C VAL A 117 16.88 -4.71 -5.71
N THR A 118 18.13 -4.85 -6.13
CA THR A 118 18.89 -6.08 -5.96
C THR A 118 19.51 -6.22 -4.56
N ASP A 119 19.79 -5.08 -3.92
CA ASP A 119 20.34 -5.01 -2.57
C ASP A 119 19.68 -3.85 -1.81
N PHE A 120 18.80 -4.20 -0.87
CA PHE A 120 18.09 -3.22 -0.02
C PHE A 120 18.99 -2.49 1.00
N ASN A 121 20.24 -2.95 1.18
CA ASN A 121 21.27 -2.29 1.98
C ASN A 121 22.20 -1.40 1.15
N ASN A 122 22.07 -1.39 -0.16
CA ASN A 122 22.84 -0.49 -1.01
C ASN A 122 22.21 0.92 -0.98
N LEU A 123 22.99 1.92 -0.54
CA LEU A 123 22.51 3.28 -0.37
C LEU A 123 22.15 3.96 -1.71
N GLU A 124 22.90 3.69 -2.77
CA GLU A 124 22.65 4.24 -4.09
C GLU A 124 21.31 3.72 -4.66
N GLN A 125 21.09 2.41 -4.59
CA GLN A 125 19.83 1.81 -5.01
C GLN A 125 18.63 2.30 -4.18
N ALA A 126 18.81 2.43 -2.86
CA ALA A 126 17.79 2.97 -1.97
C ALA A 126 17.41 4.42 -2.29
N THR A 127 18.42 5.25 -2.60
CA THR A 127 18.22 6.65 -3.00
C THR A 127 17.55 6.71 -4.36
N GLY A 128 18.03 5.94 -5.34
CA GLY A 128 17.47 5.89 -6.69
C GLY A 128 16.00 5.46 -6.71
N LEU A 129 15.63 4.43 -5.94
CA LEU A 129 14.23 4.02 -5.79
C LEU A 129 13.38 5.14 -5.19
N THR A 130 13.86 5.80 -4.14
CA THR A 130 13.11 6.87 -3.48
C THR A 130 12.91 8.07 -4.40
N GLU A 131 13.92 8.45 -5.16
CA GLU A 131 13.81 9.50 -6.19
C GLU A 131 12.80 9.13 -7.28
N LYS A 132 12.77 7.85 -7.66
CA LYS A 132 11.83 7.38 -8.66
C LYS A 132 10.38 7.40 -8.14
N LEU A 133 10.14 7.03 -6.89
CA LEU A 133 8.82 7.18 -6.25
C LEU A 133 8.34 8.64 -6.27
N LEU A 134 9.24 9.59 -6.01
CA LEU A 134 8.94 11.01 -6.12
C LEU A 134 8.63 11.43 -7.56
N GLN A 135 9.39 10.92 -8.55
CA GLN A 135 9.14 11.21 -9.97
C GLN A 135 7.81 10.63 -10.44
N TRP A 136 7.49 9.38 -10.12
CA TRP A 136 6.23 8.74 -10.50
C TRP A 136 5.03 9.53 -9.98
N THR A 137 5.07 9.95 -8.71
CA THR A 137 3.96 10.72 -8.13
C THR A 137 3.87 12.14 -8.69
N ALA A 138 4.98 12.83 -8.86
CA ALA A 138 5.00 14.21 -9.35
C ALA A 138 4.66 14.31 -10.84
N LYS A 139 5.32 13.52 -11.69
CA LYS A 139 5.12 13.56 -13.15
C LYS A 139 3.87 12.81 -13.57
N GLY A 140 3.58 11.65 -12.96
CA GLY A 140 2.36 10.88 -13.20
C GLY A 140 1.10 11.51 -12.60
N LYS A 141 1.24 12.51 -11.72
CA LYS A 141 0.11 13.21 -11.04
C LYS A 141 -0.84 12.23 -10.34
N MET A 142 -0.27 11.23 -9.70
CA MET A 142 -0.99 10.16 -9.03
C MET A 142 -0.48 9.96 -7.60
N HIS A 143 -1.24 9.23 -6.79
CA HIS A 143 -0.71 8.73 -5.52
C HIS A 143 -0.08 7.36 -5.71
N CYS A 144 1.07 7.15 -5.04
CA CYS A 144 1.71 5.84 -4.96
C CYS A 144 1.75 5.39 -3.50
N THR A 145 1.31 4.17 -3.23
CA THR A 145 1.46 3.51 -1.93
C THR A 145 2.19 2.19 -2.10
N GLY A 146 2.98 1.79 -1.12
CA GLY A 146 3.64 0.49 -1.23
C GLY A 146 3.99 -0.11 0.12
N ILE A 147 4.30 -1.40 0.11
CA ILE A 147 4.55 -2.19 1.30
C ILE A 147 6.05 -2.26 1.60
N LEU A 148 6.38 -2.12 2.88
CA LEU A 148 7.69 -2.39 3.46
C LEU A 148 7.59 -3.37 4.61
N HIS A 149 8.54 -4.31 4.69
CA HIS A 149 8.67 -5.19 5.83
C HIS A 149 9.46 -4.53 6.96
N LYS A 150 9.09 -4.79 8.21
CA LYS A 150 9.94 -4.51 9.39
C LYS A 150 11.09 -5.51 9.47
N ASN A 151 12.21 -5.07 10.01
CA ASN A 151 13.24 -5.99 10.51
C ASN A 151 12.68 -6.85 11.66
N PHE A 152 13.11 -8.09 11.72
CA PHE A 152 12.70 -8.99 12.79
C PHE A 152 13.11 -8.41 14.17
N GLY A 153 12.16 -8.33 15.10
CA GLY A 153 12.43 -7.88 16.48
C GLY A 153 12.62 -6.36 16.65
N THR A 154 12.41 -5.54 15.62
CA THR A 154 12.52 -4.08 15.72
C THR A 154 11.31 -3.35 15.10
N ALA A 155 11.13 -2.07 15.46
CA ALA A 155 10.15 -1.20 14.80
C ALA A 155 10.67 -0.64 13.46
N LYS A 156 11.95 -0.86 13.11
CA LYS A 156 12.57 -0.24 11.93
C LYS A 156 12.29 -1.06 10.67
N PRO A 157 11.97 -0.43 9.53
CA PRO A 157 11.88 -1.09 8.23
C PRO A 157 13.23 -1.62 7.77
N VAL A 158 13.19 -2.56 6.82
CA VAL A 158 14.38 -3.26 6.33
C VAL A 158 15.33 -2.33 5.57
N GLY A 159 16.58 -2.30 6.02
CA GLY A 159 17.73 -1.76 5.29
C GLY A 159 17.71 -0.26 4.98
N HIS A 160 18.58 0.13 4.05
CA HIS A 160 18.66 1.51 3.57
C HIS A 160 17.43 1.91 2.76
N VAL A 161 16.81 0.99 2.02
CA VAL A 161 15.55 1.25 1.29
C VAL A 161 14.46 1.69 2.27
N GLY A 162 14.24 0.94 3.35
CA GLY A 162 13.26 1.32 4.36
C GLY A 162 13.51 2.72 4.92
N SER A 163 14.76 3.00 5.31
CA SER A 163 15.13 4.30 5.88
C SER A 163 14.96 5.47 4.88
N SER A 164 15.32 5.27 3.60
CA SER A 164 15.20 6.29 2.56
C SER A 164 13.75 6.60 2.22
N VAL A 165 12.93 5.55 2.06
CA VAL A 165 11.49 5.67 1.77
C VAL A 165 10.77 6.39 2.90
N LEU A 166 10.99 6.01 4.17
CA LEU A 166 10.36 6.66 5.32
C LEU A 166 10.66 8.16 5.41
N LYS A 167 11.90 8.58 5.13
CA LYS A 167 12.30 10.00 5.19
C LYS A 167 11.57 10.87 4.17
N LYS A 168 11.10 10.31 3.07
CA LYS A 168 10.49 11.04 1.95
C LYS A 168 8.99 10.81 1.80
N ALA A 169 8.46 9.73 2.38
CA ALA A 169 7.03 9.46 2.37
C ALA A 169 6.25 10.61 3.04
N GLU A 170 5.07 10.90 2.51
CA GLU A 170 4.13 11.85 3.09
C GLU A 170 3.36 11.25 4.25
N THR A 171 3.06 9.97 4.15
CA THR A 171 2.37 9.21 5.20
C THR A 171 2.99 7.83 5.33
N VAL A 172 3.26 7.44 6.56
CA VAL A 172 3.73 6.11 6.92
C VAL A 172 2.72 5.47 7.86
N VAL A 173 2.20 4.32 7.46
CA VAL A 173 1.21 3.56 8.21
C VAL A 173 1.84 2.28 8.72
N PHE A 174 1.79 2.07 10.03
CA PHE A 174 2.19 0.80 10.63
C PHE A 174 0.98 -0.11 10.80
N VAL A 175 1.10 -1.34 10.29
CA VAL A 175 0.07 -2.37 10.41
C VAL A 175 0.56 -3.46 11.34
N GLU A 176 -0.12 -3.60 12.47
CA GLU A 176 0.20 -4.55 13.53
C GLU A 176 -0.99 -5.48 13.77
N LYS A 177 -0.70 -6.78 13.81
CA LYS A 177 -1.71 -7.80 14.10
C LYS A 177 -1.48 -8.33 15.51
N ASN A 178 -2.49 -8.19 16.34
CA ASN A 178 -2.60 -8.81 17.65
C ASN A 178 -3.41 -10.12 17.57
N GLU A 179 -3.64 -10.77 18.69
CA GLU A 179 -4.43 -12.02 18.73
C GLU A 179 -5.88 -11.81 18.23
N ASN A 180 -6.50 -10.69 18.56
CA ASN A 180 -7.91 -10.44 18.32
C ASN A 180 -8.19 -9.50 17.13
N GLU A 181 -7.23 -8.65 16.73
CA GLU A 181 -7.48 -7.59 15.77
C GLU A 181 -6.22 -7.16 15.02
N THR A 182 -6.41 -6.37 13.99
CA THR A 182 -5.32 -5.71 13.25
C THR A 182 -5.51 -4.21 13.33
N ILE A 183 -4.44 -3.49 13.62
CA ILE A 183 -4.46 -2.03 13.79
C ILE A 183 -3.55 -1.41 12.74
N ALA A 184 -4.07 -0.44 11.99
CA ALA A 184 -3.33 0.42 11.09
C ALA A 184 -3.19 1.81 11.73
N LYS A 185 -1.97 2.19 12.10
CA LYS A 185 -1.64 3.47 12.76
C LYS A 185 -0.88 4.38 11.83
N CYS A 186 -1.22 5.66 11.81
CA CYS A 186 -0.41 6.70 11.20
C CYS A 186 0.82 6.97 12.08
N GLU A 187 1.97 6.42 11.72
CA GLU A 187 3.22 6.61 12.46
C GLU A 187 3.87 7.95 12.15
N TYR A 188 3.89 8.34 10.87
CA TYR A 188 4.38 9.63 10.41
C TYR A 188 3.43 10.20 9.36
N SER A 189 3.15 11.49 9.44
CA SER A 189 2.42 12.24 8.42
C SER A 189 2.98 13.65 8.30
N ARG A 190 3.07 14.15 7.07
CA ARG A 190 3.35 15.58 6.82
C ARG A 190 2.12 16.45 7.06
N ASN A 191 0.94 15.85 6.99
CA ASN A 191 -0.35 16.47 7.29
C ASN A 191 -0.87 16.02 8.66
N ILE A 192 -2.14 16.29 8.94
CA ILE A 192 -2.82 15.81 10.13
C ILE A 192 -2.86 14.27 10.08
N PRO A 193 -2.32 13.57 11.11
CA PRO A 193 -2.42 12.13 11.16
C PRO A 193 -3.90 11.69 11.29
N PHE A 194 -4.22 10.55 10.67
CA PHE A 194 -5.54 9.94 10.86
C PHE A 194 -5.57 9.10 12.14
N GLU A 195 -6.75 8.93 12.70
CA GLU A 195 -6.97 8.06 13.86
C GLU A 195 -6.69 6.60 13.52
N PRO A 196 -6.19 5.78 14.46
CA PRO A 196 -5.94 4.38 14.21
C PRO A 196 -7.18 3.66 13.67
N ILE A 197 -7.01 2.88 12.62
CA ILE A 197 -8.05 2.06 12.03
C ILE A 197 -7.87 0.63 12.52
N THR A 198 -8.87 0.12 13.22
CA THR A 198 -8.93 -1.27 13.65
C THR A 198 -9.77 -2.07 12.67
N PHE A 199 -9.26 -3.22 12.23
CA PHE A 199 -9.95 -4.06 11.27
C PHE A 199 -9.71 -5.55 11.52
N ASP A 200 -10.63 -6.35 11.06
CA ASP A 200 -10.50 -7.81 10.99
C ASP A 200 -10.82 -8.30 9.58
N VAL A 201 -10.69 -9.60 9.35
CA VAL A 201 -10.96 -10.26 8.08
C VAL A 201 -12.05 -11.30 8.31
N ASN A 202 -13.17 -11.15 7.60
CA ASN A 202 -14.30 -12.05 7.72
C ASN A 202 -14.05 -13.44 7.04
N LYS A 203 -15.02 -14.34 7.12
CA LYS A 203 -14.95 -15.69 6.53
C LYS A 203 -14.78 -15.69 5.00
N ASP A 204 -15.18 -14.62 4.34
CA ASP A 204 -15.09 -14.43 2.89
C ASP A 204 -13.78 -13.76 2.47
N TRP A 205 -12.84 -13.61 3.42
CA TRP A 205 -11.53 -12.97 3.23
C TRP A 205 -11.60 -11.47 2.90
N LEU A 206 -12.70 -10.81 3.28
CA LEU A 206 -12.86 -9.36 3.14
C LEU A 206 -12.45 -8.67 4.44
N PRO A 207 -11.53 -7.70 4.39
CA PRO A 207 -11.23 -6.86 5.53
C PRO A 207 -12.37 -5.86 5.78
N TYR A 208 -12.70 -5.65 7.05
CA TYR A 208 -13.72 -4.71 7.48
C TYR A 208 -13.27 -3.99 8.75
N GLU A 209 -13.64 -2.73 8.89
CA GLU A 209 -13.38 -1.98 10.11
C GLU A 209 -14.21 -2.54 11.26
N THR A 210 -13.55 -2.70 12.40
CA THR A 210 -14.19 -3.02 13.68
C THR A 210 -14.39 -1.74 14.47
N ASP A 211 -15.41 -1.69 15.32
CA ASP A 211 -15.70 -0.51 16.14
C ASP A 211 -14.49 -0.11 16.98
N ASN A 212 -14.04 1.12 16.82
CA ASN A 212 -12.92 1.69 17.57
C ASN A 212 -13.31 1.92 19.04
N ASN A 213 -13.12 0.93 19.90
CA ASN A 213 -13.13 1.12 21.36
C ASN A 213 -11.78 1.65 21.90
N TYR A 214 -10.96 2.32 21.06
CA TYR A 214 -9.75 2.97 21.51
C TYR A 214 -10.11 4.28 22.22
N SER A 215 -10.18 4.24 23.55
CA SER A 215 -10.12 5.45 24.36
C SER A 215 -8.73 6.07 24.21
N ILE A 216 -8.67 7.37 23.94
CA ILE A 216 -7.48 8.23 23.72
C ILE A 216 -6.53 8.27 24.96
N THR A 217 -6.54 7.28 25.85
CA THR A 217 -5.83 7.32 27.12
C THR A 217 -4.40 6.77 27.10
N ASP A 218 -3.92 6.18 26.00
CA ASP A 218 -2.55 5.66 25.90
C ASP A 218 -1.63 6.50 24.99
N GLN A 219 -1.57 7.81 25.25
CA GLN A 219 -0.52 8.69 24.68
C GLN A 219 0.80 8.62 25.48
N THR A 220 1.28 7.42 25.83
CA THR A 220 2.53 7.27 26.60
C THR A 220 3.81 7.35 25.78
N TRP A 221 3.75 7.65 24.47
CA TRP A 221 4.92 7.68 23.55
C TRP A 221 5.22 9.05 22.94
N LEU A 222 4.63 10.12 23.49
CA LEU A 222 5.06 11.51 23.26
C LEU A 222 6.04 11.95 24.37
N LYS A 223 7.18 11.26 24.49
CA LYS A 223 8.34 11.73 25.24
C LYS A 223 9.61 11.52 24.44
#